data_7198b06b9de7ebbc0cd3ec4dffc494ad
#
_entry.id   7198b06b9de7ebbc0cd3ec4dffc494ad
#
_cell.length_a   1.000
_cell.length_b   1.000
_cell.length_c   1.000
_cell.angle_alpha   90.00
_cell.angle_beta   90.00
_cell.angle_gamma   90.00
#
_symmetry.space_group_name_H-M   'P 1'
#
loop_
_entity.id
_entity.type
_entity.pdbx_description
1 polymer ?
#
loop_
_entity_poly.entity_id
_entity_poly.type
_entity_poly.pdbx_seq_one_letter_code
_entity_poly.pdbx_strand_id
1 'polypeptide(L)'
;MSEQLEPAISTLEGTYKARDVEGILDLLFYRRVAFQLARLCARLRLTPVMVTVCGGICGIFAGHLYFYRDLRINIIGMVLHVFANLLDNADGQLARLLNRKSRTGRVLDSLFDHLIFLSIYVHLGLRCLAEGASPTIALLVLAAGLSHAAQGASADYFRNAYLFFVKGRARADWDSSAALRREFRSLRWRTDPWQKFLLALYINFTWQQEVLSPRLRRLRDVAEHEFPAEVPPDLRQHYRENARPMLRWWGLLMTNTRMFFLFLFLIIDRPSWFFWLEVSVLNLLLLFLIVRQENMSQSLVEDITQPEPAVVT
;
A
#
# COMPACT_ATOMS: atom_id res chain seq x y z
N MET A 1 30.01 -17.24 -22.38
CA MET A 1 28.73 -17.16 -23.06
C MET A 1 27.90 -16.10 -22.32
N SER A 2 28.00 -14.86 -22.78
CA SER A 2 27.34 -13.68 -22.20
C SER A 2 25.94 -13.59 -22.82
N GLU A 3 24.95 -14.18 -22.17
CA GLU A 3 23.56 -13.93 -22.49
C GLU A 3 23.25 -12.49 -22.11
N GLN A 4 23.15 -11.63 -23.11
CA GLN A 4 22.70 -10.25 -22.97
C GLN A 4 21.25 -10.31 -22.51
N LEU A 5 21.02 -10.10 -21.21
CA LEU A 5 19.70 -9.78 -20.66
C LEU A 5 19.32 -8.38 -21.20
N GLU A 6 18.69 -8.33 -22.38
CA GLU A 6 17.94 -7.15 -22.75
C GLU A 6 16.87 -6.91 -21.70
N PRO A 7 16.81 -5.73 -21.08
CA PRO A 7 15.77 -5.44 -20.10
C PRO A 7 14.42 -5.44 -20.82
N ALA A 8 13.52 -6.31 -20.40
CA ALA A 8 12.16 -6.45 -20.94
C ALA A 8 11.35 -5.14 -20.89
N ILE A 9 11.83 -4.13 -20.16
CA ILE A 9 11.21 -2.80 -20.01
C ILE A 9 12.33 -1.76 -20.03
N SER A 10 12.46 -1.04 -21.14
CA SER A 10 13.49 0.00 -21.30
C SER A 10 13.03 1.40 -20.86
N THR A 11 11.75 1.61 -20.64
CA THR A 11 11.15 2.93 -20.39
C THR A 11 10.57 3.07 -18.98
N LEU A 12 10.64 4.29 -18.43
CA LEU A 12 10.05 4.64 -17.15
C LEU A 12 8.53 4.32 -17.09
N GLU A 13 7.81 4.57 -18.20
CA GLU A 13 6.37 4.35 -18.28
C GLU A 13 5.98 2.87 -18.17
N GLY A 14 6.80 1.95 -18.67
CA GLY A 14 6.62 0.51 -18.50
C GLY A 14 6.76 0.03 -17.05
N THR A 15 7.36 0.85 -16.17
CA THR A 15 7.53 0.52 -14.75
C THR A 15 6.36 0.96 -13.86
N TYR A 16 5.37 1.70 -14.37
CA TYR A 16 4.19 2.10 -13.58
C TYR A 16 3.15 0.96 -13.49
N LYS A 17 2.47 0.87 -12.35
CA LYS A 17 1.26 0.02 -12.26
C LYS A 17 0.15 0.61 -13.15
N ALA A 18 -0.20 1.89 -12.95
CA ALA A 18 -1.04 2.71 -13.84
C ALA A 18 -0.91 4.19 -13.42
N ARG A 19 -0.86 5.11 -14.38
CA ARG A 19 -0.74 6.57 -14.10
C ARG A 19 -1.90 7.11 -13.26
N ASP A 20 -3.10 6.57 -13.45
CA ASP A 20 -4.33 7.06 -12.80
C ASP A 20 -4.33 6.87 -11.27
N VAL A 21 -3.59 5.86 -10.76
CA VAL A 21 -3.54 5.51 -9.33
C VAL A 21 -2.28 6.01 -8.61
N GLU A 22 -1.38 6.69 -9.33
CA GLU A 22 -0.16 7.25 -8.75
C GLU A 22 -0.40 8.68 -8.27
N GLY A 23 0.17 9.04 -7.11
CA GLY A 23 0.15 10.41 -6.61
C GLY A 23 0.98 11.36 -7.46
N ILE A 24 0.68 12.66 -7.40
CA ILE A 24 1.45 13.68 -8.14
C ILE A 24 2.92 13.67 -7.71
N LEU A 25 3.19 13.60 -6.41
CA LEU A 25 4.54 13.53 -5.85
C LEU A 25 5.26 12.25 -6.29
N ASP A 26 4.54 11.14 -6.36
CA ASP A 26 5.09 9.87 -6.85
C ASP A 26 5.52 10.01 -8.30
N LEU A 27 4.67 10.54 -9.18
CA LEU A 27 4.96 10.69 -10.61
C LEU A 27 6.09 11.67 -10.90
N LEU A 28 6.13 12.81 -10.18
CA LEU A 28 7.08 13.88 -10.44
C LEU A 28 8.46 13.61 -9.83
N PHE A 29 8.50 13.02 -8.63
CA PHE A 29 9.73 12.86 -7.88
C PHE A 29 10.09 11.38 -7.65
N TYR A 30 9.30 10.65 -6.85
CA TYR A 30 9.69 9.31 -6.41
C TYR A 30 9.92 8.34 -7.58
N ARG A 31 9.01 8.26 -8.54
CA ARG A 31 9.13 7.32 -9.66
C ARG A 31 10.32 7.61 -10.56
N ARG A 32 10.66 8.89 -10.78
CA ARG A 32 11.80 9.28 -11.64
C ARG A 32 13.13 8.96 -10.96
N VAL A 33 13.28 9.37 -9.70
CA VAL A 33 14.52 9.14 -8.94
C VAL A 33 14.71 7.64 -8.69
N ALA A 34 13.66 6.94 -8.26
CA ALA A 34 13.68 5.50 -8.04
C ALA A 34 14.03 4.70 -9.31
N PHE A 35 13.62 5.17 -10.50
CA PHE A 35 13.98 4.53 -11.75
C PHE A 35 15.50 4.58 -12.03
N GLN A 36 16.13 5.72 -11.77
CA GLN A 36 17.59 5.82 -11.92
C GLN A 36 18.30 4.93 -10.88
N LEU A 37 17.77 4.90 -9.64
CA LEU A 37 18.28 4.04 -8.60
C LEU A 37 18.10 2.56 -8.93
N ALA A 38 16.95 2.15 -9.48
CA ALA A 38 16.71 0.78 -9.93
C ALA A 38 17.68 0.36 -11.06
N ARG A 39 17.96 1.27 -11.99
CA ARG A 39 18.97 1.03 -13.05
C ARG A 39 20.38 0.86 -12.47
N LEU A 40 20.75 1.67 -11.49
CA LEU A 40 22.02 1.54 -10.77
C LEU A 40 22.09 0.19 -10.03
N CYS A 41 21.03 -0.17 -9.30
CA CYS A 41 20.94 -1.46 -8.61
C CYS A 41 21.05 -2.64 -9.59
N ALA A 42 20.41 -2.54 -10.78
CA ALA A 42 20.53 -3.55 -11.83
C ALA A 42 21.98 -3.70 -12.34
N ARG A 43 22.69 -2.58 -12.56
CA ARG A 43 24.12 -2.59 -12.95
C ARG A 43 25.01 -3.22 -11.86
N LEU A 44 24.71 -2.95 -10.58
CA LEU A 44 25.39 -3.53 -9.44
C LEU A 44 24.97 -4.98 -9.15
N ARG A 45 24.08 -5.56 -9.97
CA ARG A 45 23.53 -6.92 -9.83
C ARG A 45 22.82 -7.15 -8.50
N LEU A 46 22.26 -6.11 -7.89
CA LEU A 46 21.44 -6.23 -6.69
C LEU A 46 20.08 -6.85 -7.03
N THR A 47 19.58 -7.66 -6.11
CA THR A 47 18.23 -8.23 -6.25
C THR A 47 17.18 -7.27 -5.68
N PRO A 48 15.92 -7.31 -6.16
CA PRO A 48 14.83 -6.51 -5.56
C PRO A 48 14.73 -6.69 -4.04
N VAL A 49 14.83 -7.93 -3.55
CA VAL A 49 14.79 -8.25 -2.11
C VAL A 49 15.90 -7.55 -1.31
N MET A 50 17.12 -7.48 -1.86
CA MET A 50 18.22 -6.75 -1.19
C MET A 50 17.89 -5.26 -1.06
N VAL A 51 17.27 -4.66 -2.08
CA VAL A 51 16.87 -3.25 -2.08
C VAL A 51 15.73 -3.02 -1.07
N THR A 52 14.72 -3.90 -1.02
CA THR A 52 13.65 -3.89 -0.02
C THR A 52 14.21 -3.93 1.40
N VAL A 53 15.13 -4.88 1.69
CA VAL A 53 15.74 -5.02 3.02
C VAL A 53 16.55 -3.78 3.40
N CYS A 54 17.32 -3.22 2.46
CA CYS A 54 18.10 -2.00 2.70
C CYS A 54 17.16 -0.82 3.00
N GLY A 55 16.09 -0.64 2.22
CA GLY A 55 15.05 0.37 2.45
C GLY A 55 14.40 0.22 3.82
N GLY A 56 14.02 -1.01 4.16
CA GLY A 56 13.43 -1.35 5.46
C GLY A 56 14.32 -0.98 6.64
N ILE A 57 15.60 -1.34 6.59
CA ILE A 57 16.59 -0.98 7.63
C ILE A 57 16.70 0.55 7.74
N CYS A 58 16.83 1.26 6.62
CA CYS A 58 16.89 2.72 6.60
C CYS A 58 15.64 3.35 7.23
N GLY A 59 14.45 2.85 6.89
CA GLY A 59 13.19 3.37 7.42
C GLY A 59 12.99 3.09 8.91
N ILE A 60 13.35 1.89 9.39
CA ILE A 60 13.32 1.55 10.82
C ILE A 60 14.26 2.48 11.60
N PHE A 61 15.47 2.70 11.07
CA PHE A 61 16.46 3.58 11.70
C PHE A 61 15.99 5.04 11.67
N ALA A 62 15.34 5.50 10.60
CA ALA A 62 14.71 6.83 10.55
C ALA A 62 13.69 7.00 11.68
N GLY A 63 12.82 5.99 11.91
CA GLY A 63 11.87 5.98 13.01
C GLY A 63 12.56 6.10 14.39
N HIS A 64 13.69 5.41 14.59
CA HIS A 64 14.48 5.54 15.82
C HIS A 64 15.00 6.98 16.03
N LEU A 65 15.45 7.64 14.97
CA LEU A 65 15.97 9.01 15.06
C LEU A 65 14.90 10.04 15.50
N TYR A 66 13.61 9.75 15.30
CA TYR A 66 12.51 10.60 15.75
C TYR A 66 12.26 10.56 17.27
N PHE A 67 12.89 9.64 17.98
CA PHE A 67 12.91 9.64 19.44
C PHE A 67 13.57 10.89 20.03
N TYR A 68 14.63 11.36 19.38
CA TYR A 68 15.42 12.48 19.87
C TYR A 68 14.70 13.81 19.64
N ARG A 69 14.84 14.76 20.61
CA ARG A 69 14.24 16.08 20.50
C ARG A 69 15.05 17.05 19.62
N ASP A 70 16.29 16.72 19.34
CA ASP A 70 17.16 17.57 18.49
C ASP A 70 16.66 17.57 17.04
N LEU A 71 16.32 18.77 16.54
CA LEU A 71 15.83 18.94 15.17
C LEU A 71 16.84 18.46 14.12
N ARG A 72 18.15 18.59 14.39
CA ARG A 72 19.18 18.12 13.44
C ARG A 72 19.12 16.61 13.27
N ILE A 73 18.96 15.88 14.39
CA ILE A 73 18.77 14.41 14.36
C ILE A 73 17.48 14.05 13.63
N ASN A 74 16.39 14.79 13.89
CA ASN A 74 15.12 14.56 13.18
C ASN A 74 15.25 14.82 11.68
N ILE A 75 16.00 15.86 11.25
CA ILE A 75 16.25 16.13 9.81
C ILE A 75 17.03 14.97 9.19
N ILE A 76 18.04 14.41 9.86
CA ILE A 76 18.73 13.20 9.38
C ILE A 76 17.74 12.04 9.24
N GLY A 77 16.87 11.84 10.23
CA GLY A 77 15.77 10.86 10.16
C GLY A 77 14.82 11.10 8.98
N MET A 78 14.42 12.34 8.72
CA MET A 78 13.56 12.69 7.58
C MET A 78 14.22 12.38 6.24
N VAL A 79 15.50 12.73 6.07
CA VAL A 79 16.28 12.41 4.86
C VAL A 79 16.37 10.89 4.68
N LEU A 80 16.65 10.16 5.75
CA LEU A 80 16.74 8.70 5.72
C LEU A 80 15.37 8.05 5.42
N HIS A 81 14.28 8.62 5.92
CA HIS A 81 12.91 8.15 5.62
C HIS A 81 12.54 8.40 4.15
N VAL A 82 12.87 9.57 3.58
CA VAL A 82 12.71 9.83 2.14
C VAL A 82 13.53 8.85 1.32
N PHE A 83 14.75 8.56 1.74
CA PHE A 83 15.60 7.58 1.07
C PHE A 83 15.04 6.16 1.14
N ALA A 84 14.49 5.75 2.30
CA ALA A 84 13.80 4.47 2.44
C ALA A 84 12.62 4.35 1.47
N ASN A 85 11.79 5.40 1.35
CA ASN A 85 10.67 5.44 0.39
C ASN A 85 11.14 5.42 -1.09
N LEU A 86 12.32 6.00 -1.38
CA LEU A 86 12.94 5.89 -2.71
C LEU A 86 13.40 4.46 -3.01
N LEU A 87 13.98 3.76 -2.04
CA LEU A 87 14.39 2.36 -2.18
C LEU A 87 13.21 1.42 -2.37
N ASP A 88 12.13 1.63 -1.62
CA ASP A 88 10.85 0.92 -1.77
C ASP A 88 10.29 1.07 -3.19
N ASN A 89 10.23 2.29 -3.70
CA ASN A 89 9.83 2.52 -5.09
C ASN A 89 10.80 1.90 -6.10
N ALA A 90 12.10 1.86 -5.79
CA ALA A 90 13.13 1.33 -6.67
C ALA A 90 13.10 -0.20 -6.76
N ASP A 91 12.81 -0.92 -5.66
CA ASP A 91 12.77 -2.38 -5.67
C ASP A 91 11.63 -2.93 -6.53
N GLY A 92 10.43 -2.31 -6.46
CA GLY A 92 9.32 -2.66 -7.33
C GLY A 92 9.59 -2.34 -8.80
N GLN A 93 10.32 -1.26 -9.11
CA GLN A 93 10.77 -0.96 -10.47
C GLN A 93 11.86 -1.94 -10.92
N LEU A 94 12.81 -2.27 -10.06
CA LEU A 94 13.85 -3.25 -10.32
C LEU A 94 13.26 -4.64 -10.59
N ALA A 95 12.26 -5.06 -9.81
CA ALA A 95 11.55 -6.32 -10.02
C ALA A 95 10.88 -6.39 -11.40
N ARG A 96 10.34 -5.26 -11.88
CA ARG A 96 9.77 -5.14 -13.22
C ARG A 96 10.84 -5.13 -14.31
N LEU A 97 11.92 -4.35 -14.14
CA LEU A 97 13.05 -4.29 -15.07
C LEU A 97 13.68 -5.66 -15.29
N LEU A 98 13.84 -6.45 -14.23
CA LEU A 98 14.46 -7.77 -14.30
C LEU A 98 13.47 -8.90 -14.58
N ASN A 99 12.17 -8.59 -14.75
CA ASN A 99 11.08 -9.58 -14.83
C ASN A 99 11.12 -10.62 -13.68
N ARG A 100 11.49 -10.17 -12.48
CA ARG A 100 11.65 -10.99 -11.26
C ARG A 100 10.64 -10.64 -10.17
N LYS A 101 9.37 -10.49 -10.57
CA LYS A 101 8.29 -10.32 -9.58
C LYS A 101 8.13 -11.61 -8.79
N SER A 102 8.18 -11.53 -7.47
CA SER A 102 7.95 -12.66 -6.59
C SER A 102 6.92 -12.32 -5.51
N ARG A 103 6.16 -13.32 -5.09
CA ARG A 103 5.22 -13.17 -3.97
C ARG A 103 5.96 -12.90 -2.67
N THR A 104 7.07 -13.59 -2.45
CA THR A 104 7.95 -13.38 -1.27
C THR A 104 8.43 -11.93 -1.20
N GLY A 105 8.84 -11.33 -2.35
CA GLY A 105 9.23 -9.91 -2.40
C GLY A 105 8.09 -8.99 -1.94
N ARG A 106 6.88 -9.17 -2.44
CA ARG A 106 5.70 -8.36 -2.03
C ARG A 106 5.37 -8.48 -0.54
N VAL A 107 5.48 -9.67 0.03
CA VAL A 107 5.19 -9.87 1.45
C VAL A 107 6.29 -9.29 2.33
N LEU A 108 7.56 -9.38 1.91
CA LEU A 108 8.68 -8.73 2.59
C LEU A 108 8.55 -7.20 2.56
N ASP A 109 8.20 -6.65 1.42
CA ASP A 109 7.90 -5.24 1.22
C ASP A 109 6.83 -4.76 2.23
N SER A 110 5.67 -5.40 2.23
CA SER A 110 4.62 -5.11 3.22
C SER A 110 5.06 -5.31 4.67
N LEU A 111 5.89 -6.30 4.97
CA LEU A 111 6.43 -6.52 6.31
C LEU A 111 7.33 -5.36 6.74
N PHE A 112 8.25 -4.92 5.87
CA PHE A 112 9.13 -3.79 6.19
C PHE A 112 8.35 -2.50 6.34
N ASP A 113 7.33 -2.24 5.54
CA ASP A 113 6.42 -1.11 5.73
C ASP A 113 5.83 -1.10 7.15
N HIS A 114 5.31 -2.24 7.61
CA HIS A 114 4.78 -2.35 8.96
C HIS A 114 5.85 -2.13 10.05
N LEU A 115 7.07 -2.65 9.85
CA LEU A 115 8.18 -2.45 10.79
C LEU A 115 8.65 -1.00 10.84
N ILE A 116 8.69 -0.30 9.71
CA ILE A 116 9.01 1.13 9.64
C ILE A 116 7.98 1.93 10.44
N PHE A 117 6.69 1.71 10.20
CA PHE A 117 5.64 2.42 10.92
C PHE A 117 5.62 2.06 12.39
N LEU A 118 5.80 0.80 12.75
CA LEU A 118 5.95 0.38 14.15
C LEU A 118 7.10 1.12 14.83
N SER A 119 8.25 1.21 14.18
CA SER A 119 9.41 1.96 14.68
C SER A 119 9.05 3.43 14.92
N ILE A 120 8.41 4.10 13.93
CA ILE A 120 8.01 5.49 14.04
C ILE A 120 7.06 5.69 15.22
N TYR A 121 5.97 4.90 15.32
CA TYR A 121 4.97 5.05 16.36
C TYR A 121 5.53 4.80 17.75
N VAL A 122 6.33 3.74 17.91
CA VAL A 122 6.96 3.41 19.19
C VAL A 122 7.91 4.52 19.64
N HIS A 123 8.82 4.97 18.78
CA HIS A 123 9.82 5.95 19.15
C HIS A 123 9.25 7.34 19.38
N LEU A 124 8.23 7.76 18.61
CA LEU A 124 7.48 9.00 18.90
C LEU A 124 6.69 8.91 20.21
N GLY A 125 6.07 7.76 20.48
CA GLY A 125 5.38 7.53 21.75
C GLY A 125 6.34 7.58 22.94
N LEU A 126 7.50 6.94 22.83
CA LEU A 126 8.56 7.00 23.84
C LEU A 126 9.08 8.43 24.03
N ARG A 127 9.24 9.21 22.96
CA ARG A 127 9.59 10.63 23.04
C ARG A 127 8.56 11.40 23.83
N CYS A 128 7.25 11.25 23.53
CA CYS A 128 6.20 11.92 24.26
C CYS A 128 6.22 11.56 25.77
N LEU A 129 6.48 10.30 26.12
CA LEU A 129 6.66 9.88 27.52
C LEU A 129 7.88 10.53 28.17
N ALA A 130 9.01 10.58 27.48
CA ALA A 130 10.23 11.22 27.96
C ALA A 130 10.07 12.74 28.14
N GLU A 131 9.15 13.36 27.38
CA GLU A 131 8.77 14.78 27.50
C GLU A 131 7.70 15.04 28.57
N GLY A 132 7.30 14.04 29.35
CA GLY A 132 6.38 14.16 30.48
C GLY A 132 4.91 13.95 30.14
N ALA A 133 4.59 13.37 28.97
CA ALA A 133 3.21 13.00 28.67
C ALA A 133 2.72 11.90 29.64
N SER A 134 1.41 11.89 29.94
CA SER A 134 0.80 10.83 30.73
C SER A 134 1.01 9.45 30.07
N PRO A 135 1.19 8.36 30.85
CA PRO A 135 1.25 6.99 30.32
C PRO A 135 0.06 6.61 29.42
N THR A 136 -1.08 7.30 29.53
CA THR A 136 -2.24 7.14 28.65
C THR A 136 -1.92 7.45 27.17
N ILE A 137 -0.82 8.15 26.87
CA ILE A 137 -0.34 8.36 25.51
C ILE A 137 -0.14 7.03 24.76
N ALA A 138 0.21 5.95 25.48
CA ALA A 138 0.35 4.62 24.89
C ALA A 138 -0.95 4.12 24.23
N LEU A 139 -2.11 4.45 24.81
CA LEU A 139 -3.41 4.12 24.20
C LEU A 139 -3.64 4.91 22.91
N LEU A 140 -3.24 6.20 22.89
CA LEU A 140 -3.33 7.02 21.69
C LEU A 140 -2.39 6.52 20.59
N VAL A 141 -1.16 6.14 20.94
CA VAL A 141 -0.18 5.54 20.00
C VAL A 141 -0.74 4.24 19.41
N LEU A 142 -1.30 3.36 20.26
CA LEU A 142 -1.90 2.11 19.78
C LEU A 142 -3.11 2.37 18.88
N ALA A 143 -4.01 3.27 19.28
CA ALA A 143 -5.17 3.65 18.47
C ALA A 143 -4.75 4.25 17.13
N ALA A 144 -3.72 5.10 17.10
CA ALA A 144 -3.18 5.69 15.88
C ALA A 144 -2.55 4.62 14.97
N GLY A 145 -1.80 3.67 15.52
CA GLY A 145 -1.23 2.56 14.76
C GLY A 145 -2.29 1.65 14.13
N LEU A 146 -3.35 1.31 14.89
CA LEU A 146 -4.48 0.55 14.37
C LEU A 146 -5.25 1.32 13.30
N SER A 147 -5.45 2.63 13.49
CA SER A 147 -6.07 3.52 12.50
C SER A 147 -5.26 3.55 11.21
N HIS A 148 -3.94 3.72 11.30
CA HIS A 148 -3.02 3.68 10.16
C HIS A 148 -3.17 2.37 9.38
N ALA A 149 -3.13 1.23 10.06
CA ALA A 149 -3.26 -0.09 9.43
C ALA A 149 -4.59 -0.21 8.67
N ALA A 150 -5.71 0.20 9.28
CA ALA A 150 -7.03 0.17 8.65
C ALA A 150 -7.12 1.12 7.43
N GLN A 151 -6.57 2.32 7.54
CA GLN A 151 -6.54 3.33 6.47
C GLN A 151 -5.70 2.85 5.28
N GLY A 152 -4.50 2.33 5.54
CA GLY A 152 -3.61 1.81 4.50
C GLY A 152 -4.20 0.58 3.80
N ALA A 153 -4.74 -0.37 4.56
CA ALA A 153 -5.38 -1.56 4.02
C ALA A 153 -6.58 -1.21 3.12
N SER A 154 -7.44 -0.28 3.54
CA SER A 154 -8.60 0.15 2.75
C SER A 154 -8.18 0.90 1.48
N ALA A 155 -7.19 1.80 1.56
CA ALA A 155 -6.70 2.55 0.41
C ALA A 155 -6.05 1.62 -0.64
N ASP A 156 -5.27 0.63 -0.20
CA ASP A 156 -4.68 -0.36 -1.10
C ASP A 156 -5.75 -1.25 -1.74
N TYR A 157 -6.74 -1.69 -0.97
CA TYR A 157 -7.86 -2.50 -1.48
C TYR A 157 -8.65 -1.78 -2.58
N PHE A 158 -8.99 -0.51 -2.35
CA PHE A 158 -9.65 0.31 -3.35
C PHE A 158 -8.80 0.52 -4.61
N ARG A 159 -7.50 0.79 -4.43
CA ARG A 159 -6.55 0.94 -5.54
C ARG A 159 -6.47 -0.33 -6.39
N ASN A 160 -6.40 -1.50 -5.76
CA ASN A 160 -6.36 -2.78 -6.46
C ASN A 160 -7.69 -3.09 -7.16
N ALA A 161 -8.82 -2.73 -6.55
CA ALA A 161 -10.13 -2.81 -7.21
C ALA A 161 -10.19 -1.94 -8.47
N TYR A 162 -9.72 -0.68 -8.40
CA TYR A 162 -9.65 0.18 -9.57
C TYR A 162 -8.77 -0.40 -10.69
N LEU A 163 -7.63 -0.96 -10.35
CA LEU A 163 -6.76 -1.63 -11.32
C LEU A 163 -7.44 -2.83 -11.95
N PHE A 164 -8.15 -3.64 -11.17
CA PHE A 164 -8.87 -4.80 -11.65
C PHE A 164 -9.95 -4.42 -12.68
N PHE A 165 -10.85 -3.51 -12.31
CA PHE A 165 -11.96 -3.13 -13.18
C PHE A 165 -11.51 -2.32 -14.40
N VAL A 166 -10.55 -1.37 -14.24
CA VAL A 166 -10.21 -0.40 -15.29
C VAL A 166 -9.02 -0.83 -16.15
N LYS A 167 -8.05 -1.53 -15.58
CA LYS A 167 -6.79 -1.92 -16.27
C LYS A 167 -6.67 -3.42 -16.53
N GLY A 168 -7.60 -4.20 -16.00
CA GLY A 168 -7.66 -5.65 -16.16
C GLY A 168 -6.95 -6.44 -15.05
N ARG A 169 -7.34 -7.69 -14.92
CA ARG A 169 -6.91 -8.60 -13.84
C ARG A 169 -5.39 -8.73 -13.71
N ALA A 170 -4.67 -8.78 -14.82
CA ALA A 170 -3.21 -8.95 -14.83
C ALA A 170 -2.44 -7.79 -14.16
N ARG A 171 -3.09 -6.64 -13.94
CA ARG A 171 -2.48 -5.47 -13.29
C ARG A 171 -2.89 -5.27 -11.84
N ALA A 172 -3.85 -6.03 -11.34
CA ALA A 172 -4.34 -5.97 -9.98
C ALA A 172 -3.74 -7.09 -9.14
N ASP A 173 -3.23 -6.75 -7.96
CA ASP A 173 -2.86 -7.71 -6.91
C ASP A 173 -4.07 -7.83 -5.95
N TRP A 174 -5.16 -8.47 -6.42
CA TRP A 174 -6.45 -8.50 -5.71
C TRP A 174 -6.86 -9.92 -5.34
N ASP A 175 -6.07 -10.50 -4.45
CA ASP A 175 -6.27 -11.86 -3.95
C ASP A 175 -7.49 -11.95 -3.00
N SER A 176 -8.11 -13.14 -2.92
CA SER A 176 -9.15 -13.46 -1.96
C SER A 176 -8.56 -14.14 -0.73
N SER A 177 -8.93 -13.70 0.49
CA SER A 177 -8.49 -14.37 1.72
C SER A 177 -8.91 -15.84 1.77
N ALA A 178 -10.04 -16.20 1.16
CA ALA A 178 -10.48 -17.59 1.03
C ALA A 178 -9.56 -18.42 0.14
N ALA A 179 -9.11 -17.86 -1.00
CA ALA A 179 -8.16 -18.53 -1.89
C ALA A 179 -6.80 -18.71 -1.19
N LEU A 180 -6.31 -17.67 -0.53
CA LEU A 180 -5.07 -17.69 0.23
C LEU A 180 -5.10 -18.74 1.37
N ARG A 181 -6.23 -18.87 2.06
CA ARG A 181 -6.40 -19.89 3.12
C ARG A 181 -6.37 -21.32 2.57
N ARG A 182 -6.87 -21.55 1.34
CA ARG A 182 -6.74 -22.88 0.68
C ARG A 182 -5.27 -23.21 0.43
N GLU A 183 -4.52 -22.27 -0.10
CA GLU A 183 -3.08 -22.42 -0.32
C GLU A 183 -2.31 -22.63 1.00
N PHE A 184 -2.63 -21.87 2.04
CA PHE A 184 -2.03 -22.01 3.38
C PHE A 184 -2.19 -23.45 3.93
N ARG A 185 -3.33 -24.10 3.66
CA ARG A 185 -3.56 -25.49 4.09
C ARG A 185 -2.69 -26.49 3.32
N SER A 186 -2.29 -26.20 2.08
CA SER A 186 -1.41 -27.07 1.30
C SER A 186 0.06 -27.02 1.75
N LEU A 187 0.50 -25.91 2.38
CA LEU A 187 1.84 -25.76 2.89
C LEU A 187 2.02 -26.47 4.25
N ARG A 188 3.22 -26.98 4.50
CA ARG A 188 3.57 -27.63 5.77
C ARG A 188 4.60 -26.81 6.54
N TRP A 189 4.41 -26.69 7.87
CA TRP A 189 5.36 -25.98 8.74
C TRP A 189 6.76 -26.60 8.77
N ARG A 190 6.87 -27.91 8.49
CA ARG A 190 8.18 -28.63 8.48
C ARG A 190 9.00 -28.36 7.23
N THR A 191 8.36 -28.22 6.06
CA THR A 191 9.03 -28.06 4.77
C THR A 191 9.10 -26.61 4.32
N ASP A 192 8.06 -25.82 4.62
CA ASP A 192 7.86 -24.47 4.08
C ASP A 192 7.57 -23.42 5.17
N PRO A 193 8.32 -23.41 6.32
CA PRO A 193 7.97 -22.59 7.48
C PRO A 193 7.93 -21.10 7.14
N TRP A 194 8.89 -20.62 6.37
CA TRP A 194 9.00 -19.23 5.98
C TRP A 194 7.86 -18.78 5.04
N GLN A 195 7.59 -19.59 4.01
CA GLN A 195 6.50 -19.29 3.08
C GLN A 195 5.14 -19.31 3.79
N LYS A 196 4.94 -20.26 4.68
CA LYS A 196 3.71 -20.38 5.46
C LYS A 196 3.53 -19.23 6.43
N PHE A 197 4.60 -18.75 7.08
CA PHE A 197 4.58 -17.57 7.93
C PHE A 197 4.22 -16.31 7.14
N LEU A 198 4.90 -16.05 6.01
CA LEU A 198 4.60 -14.92 5.15
C LEU A 198 3.16 -14.95 4.62
N LEU A 199 2.69 -16.15 4.24
CA LEU A 199 1.32 -16.32 3.76
C LEU A 199 0.29 -16.05 4.87
N ALA A 200 0.59 -16.40 6.13
CA ALA A 200 -0.28 -16.08 7.27
C ALA A 200 -0.42 -14.56 7.47
N LEU A 201 0.68 -13.81 7.36
CA LEU A 201 0.65 -12.34 7.42
C LEU A 201 -0.18 -11.76 6.28
N TYR A 202 0.02 -12.26 5.06
CA TYR A 202 -0.72 -11.79 3.88
C TYR A 202 -2.21 -12.12 3.95
N ILE A 203 -2.59 -13.29 4.48
CA ILE A 203 -3.99 -13.64 4.74
C ILE A 203 -4.63 -12.67 5.74
N ASN A 204 -3.91 -12.34 6.81
CA ASN A 204 -4.42 -11.38 7.81
C ASN A 204 -4.64 -10.00 7.20
N PHE A 205 -3.71 -9.50 6.41
CA PHE A 205 -3.84 -8.23 5.70
C PHE A 205 -5.03 -8.23 4.72
N THR A 206 -5.14 -9.25 3.86
CA THR A 206 -6.25 -9.39 2.91
C THR A 206 -7.60 -9.53 3.61
N TRP A 207 -7.65 -10.26 4.73
CA TRP A 207 -8.87 -10.40 5.53
C TRP A 207 -9.32 -9.06 6.12
N GLN A 208 -8.40 -8.23 6.62
CA GLN A 208 -8.72 -6.88 7.10
C GLN A 208 -9.34 -6.03 5.98
N GLN A 209 -8.79 -6.05 4.78
CA GLN A 209 -9.33 -5.36 3.61
C GLN A 209 -10.77 -5.79 3.31
N GLU A 210 -11.03 -7.11 3.29
CA GLU A 210 -12.35 -7.67 3.01
C GLU A 210 -13.39 -7.37 4.10
N VAL A 211 -12.98 -7.32 5.37
CA VAL A 211 -13.86 -6.98 6.50
C VAL A 211 -14.25 -5.50 6.48
N LEU A 212 -13.31 -4.62 6.13
CA LEU A 212 -13.56 -3.18 6.05
C LEU A 212 -14.38 -2.78 4.81
N SER A 213 -14.44 -3.63 3.78
CA SER A 213 -15.14 -3.32 2.52
C SER A 213 -15.93 -4.53 2.00
N PRO A 214 -17.00 -4.96 2.72
CA PRO A 214 -17.73 -6.19 2.39
C PRO A 214 -18.50 -6.12 1.07
N ARG A 215 -19.05 -4.95 0.68
CA ARG A 215 -19.76 -4.80 -0.59
C ARG A 215 -18.80 -4.77 -1.78
N LEU A 216 -17.63 -4.14 -1.62
CA LEU A 216 -16.59 -4.19 -2.64
C LEU A 216 -16.08 -5.62 -2.84
N ARG A 217 -15.92 -6.39 -1.76
CA ARG A 217 -15.62 -7.82 -1.83
C ARG A 217 -16.70 -8.56 -2.63
N ARG A 218 -17.98 -8.32 -2.32
CA ARG A 218 -19.10 -8.93 -3.05
C ARG A 218 -19.07 -8.55 -4.54
N LEU A 219 -18.79 -7.28 -4.86
CA LEU A 219 -18.64 -6.82 -6.24
C LEU A 219 -17.54 -7.58 -6.98
N ARG A 220 -16.39 -7.82 -6.31
CA ARG A 220 -15.33 -8.67 -6.89
C ARG A 220 -15.83 -10.07 -7.19
N ASP A 221 -16.44 -10.73 -6.19
CA ASP A 221 -16.87 -12.11 -6.29
C ASP A 221 -17.92 -12.29 -7.41
N VAL A 222 -18.87 -11.33 -7.54
CA VAL A 222 -19.84 -11.28 -8.64
C VAL A 222 -19.16 -11.06 -10.00
N ALA A 223 -18.26 -10.07 -10.09
CA ALA A 223 -17.56 -9.77 -11.34
C ALA A 223 -16.63 -10.92 -11.79
N GLU A 224 -16.06 -11.67 -10.87
CA GLU A 224 -15.27 -12.85 -11.18
C GLU A 224 -16.12 -14.01 -11.68
N HIS A 225 -17.34 -14.14 -11.18
CA HIS A 225 -18.29 -15.18 -11.60
C HIS A 225 -18.91 -14.87 -12.96
N GLU A 226 -19.45 -13.68 -13.12
CA GLU A 226 -20.17 -13.28 -14.35
C GLU A 226 -19.21 -13.03 -15.53
N PHE A 227 -18.01 -12.49 -15.25
CA PHE A 227 -17.03 -12.11 -16.27
C PHE A 227 -15.68 -12.80 -16.07
N PRO A 228 -15.58 -14.14 -16.23
CA PRO A 228 -14.36 -14.88 -15.91
C PRO A 228 -13.16 -14.49 -16.79
N ALA A 229 -13.38 -14.05 -18.02
CA ALA A 229 -12.32 -13.66 -18.96
C ALA A 229 -11.95 -12.18 -18.83
N GLU A 230 -12.88 -11.28 -19.04
CA GLU A 230 -12.64 -9.83 -19.05
C GLU A 230 -13.90 -9.06 -18.64
N VAL A 231 -13.71 -7.95 -17.91
CA VAL A 231 -14.81 -7.05 -17.53
C VAL A 231 -15.34 -6.33 -18.77
N PRO A 232 -16.67 -6.31 -19.03
CA PRO A 232 -17.27 -5.64 -20.17
C PRO A 232 -16.89 -4.15 -20.25
N PRO A 233 -16.74 -3.57 -21.47
CA PRO A 233 -16.37 -2.18 -21.65
C PRO A 233 -17.27 -1.18 -20.93
N ASP A 234 -18.58 -1.41 -20.95
CA ASP A 234 -19.59 -0.52 -20.35
C ASP A 234 -19.46 -0.52 -18.81
N LEU A 235 -19.32 -1.70 -18.19
CA LEU A 235 -19.07 -1.82 -16.75
C LEU A 235 -17.72 -1.20 -16.36
N ARG A 236 -16.68 -1.39 -17.19
CA ARG A 236 -15.37 -0.75 -17.01
C ARG A 236 -15.47 0.76 -17.02
N GLN A 237 -16.21 1.33 -17.99
CA GLN A 237 -16.41 2.76 -18.11
C GLN A 237 -17.21 3.30 -16.91
N HIS A 238 -18.31 2.65 -16.57
CA HIS A 238 -19.15 3.02 -15.42
C HIS A 238 -18.35 3.00 -14.10
N TYR A 239 -17.59 1.93 -13.86
CA TYR A 239 -16.71 1.85 -12.68
C TYR A 239 -15.68 2.98 -12.67
N ARG A 240 -15.04 3.26 -13.81
CA ARG A 240 -14.04 4.31 -13.96
C ARG A 240 -14.58 5.69 -13.62
N GLU A 241 -15.75 6.03 -14.13
CA GLU A 241 -16.38 7.34 -13.91
C GLU A 241 -16.69 7.58 -12.42
N ASN A 242 -17.20 6.57 -11.73
CA ASN A 242 -17.54 6.65 -10.32
C ASN A 242 -16.32 6.56 -9.39
N ALA A 243 -15.35 5.73 -9.70
CA ALA A 243 -14.19 5.47 -8.84
C ALA A 243 -13.07 6.50 -9.00
N ARG A 244 -12.82 7.00 -10.22
CA ARG A 244 -11.71 7.93 -10.51
C ARG A 244 -11.69 9.19 -9.64
N PRO A 245 -12.81 9.88 -9.37
CA PRO A 245 -12.84 11.04 -8.50
C PRO A 245 -12.40 10.76 -7.07
N MET A 246 -12.56 9.50 -6.60
CA MET A 246 -12.20 9.09 -5.25
C MET A 246 -10.70 8.76 -5.09
N LEU A 247 -9.98 8.47 -6.18
CA LEU A 247 -8.56 8.08 -6.13
C LEU A 247 -7.70 9.10 -5.40
N ARG A 248 -7.88 10.39 -5.66
CA ARG A 248 -7.12 11.46 -5.00
C ARG A 248 -7.36 11.51 -3.49
N TRP A 249 -8.58 11.25 -3.04
CA TRP A 249 -8.94 11.24 -1.63
C TRP A 249 -8.37 10.00 -0.92
N TRP A 250 -8.43 8.84 -1.57
CA TRP A 250 -7.73 7.65 -1.09
C TRP A 250 -6.22 7.85 -1.02
N GLY A 251 -5.64 8.63 -1.95
CA GLY A 251 -4.24 9.02 -1.94
C GLY A 251 -3.83 9.80 -0.69
N LEU A 252 -4.75 10.55 -0.04
CA LEU A 252 -4.47 11.24 1.22
C LEU A 252 -4.27 10.27 2.41
N LEU A 253 -4.77 9.05 2.31
CA LEU A 253 -4.56 7.98 3.31
C LEU A 253 -3.29 7.15 3.01
N MET A 254 -2.44 7.58 2.07
CA MET A 254 -1.21 6.90 1.70
C MET A 254 0.03 7.55 2.37
N THR A 255 1.17 6.91 2.21
CA THR A 255 2.44 7.23 2.88
C THR A 255 2.88 8.68 2.73
N ASN A 256 2.78 9.28 1.53
CA ASN A 256 3.30 10.63 1.27
C ASN A 256 2.64 11.71 2.14
N THR A 257 1.32 11.63 2.34
CA THR A 257 0.58 12.57 3.20
C THR A 257 1.03 12.44 4.65
N ARG A 258 1.19 11.21 5.13
CA ARG A 258 1.67 10.92 6.48
C ARG A 258 3.08 11.43 6.70
N MET A 259 3.98 11.17 5.76
CA MET A 259 5.37 11.71 5.83
C MET A 259 5.36 13.23 5.92
N PHE A 260 4.55 13.90 5.11
CA PHE A 260 4.44 15.36 5.15
C PHE A 260 4.03 15.86 6.53
N PHE A 261 2.93 15.33 7.10
CA PHE A 261 2.46 15.77 8.41
C PHE A 261 3.41 15.35 9.54
N LEU A 262 3.99 14.17 9.47
CA LEU A 262 5.01 13.72 10.42
C LEU A 262 6.18 14.69 10.46
N PHE A 263 6.74 15.07 9.30
CA PHE A 263 7.85 15.99 9.21
C PHE A 263 7.45 17.37 9.71
N LEU A 264 6.28 17.86 9.34
CA LEU A 264 5.75 19.13 9.84
C LEU A 264 5.68 19.14 11.37
N PHE A 265 5.10 18.09 11.99
CA PHE A 265 4.94 18.02 13.43
C PHE A 265 6.26 17.83 14.18
N LEU A 266 7.25 17.18 13.58
CA LEU A 266 8.61 17.10 14.10
C LEU A 266 9.31 18.47 14.04
N ILE A 267 9.16 19.23 12.95
CA ILE A 267 9.76 20.56 12.78
C ILE A 267 9.19 21.56 13.80
N ILE A 268 7.89 21.51 14.07
CA ILE A 268 7.26 22.41 15.05
C ILE A 268 7.32 21.89 16.50
N ASP A 269 8.04 20.79 16.73
CA ASP A 269 8.21 20.14 18.05
C ASP A 269 6.87 19.75 18.70
N ARG A 270 5.96 19.17 17.91
CA ARG A 270 4.63 18.70 18.35
C ARG A 270 4.35 17.28 17.86
N PRO A 271 5.18 16.27 18.19
CA PRO A 271 5.04 14.93 17.64
C PRO A 271 3.72 14.24 18.00
N SER A 272 3.12 14.55 19.15
CA SER A 272 1.82 13.99 19.55
C SER A 272 0.67 14.37 18.62
N TRP A 273 0.76 15.48 17.88
CA TRP A 273 -0.25 15.90 16.91
C TRP A 273 -0.37 14.91 15.73
N PHE A 274 0.71 14.17 15.44
CA PHE A 274 0.66 13.11 14.43
C PHE A 274 -0.33 12.00 14.82
N PHE A 275 -0.34 11.57 16.07
CA PHE A 275 -1.28 10.57 16.55
C PHE A 275 -2.73 11.07 16.53
N TRP A 276 -2.95 12.32 16.93
CA TRP A 276 -4.27 12.92 16.85
C TRP A 276 -4.78 13.06 15.41
N LEU A 277 -3.92 13.42 14.46
CA LEU A 277 -4.26 13.45 13.03
C LEU A 277 -4.75 12.08 12.57
N GLU A 278 -4.03 11.00 12.92
CA GLU A 278 -4.38 9.63 12.53
C GLU A 278 -5.74 9.18 13.10
N VAL A 279 -5.98 9.41 14.39
CA VAL A 279 -7.22 8.94 15.03
C VAL A 279 -8.44 9.82 14.78
N SER A 280 -8.25 11.06 14.31
CA SER A 280 -9.36 11.99 14.07
C SER A 280 -9.56 12.25 12.57
N VAL A 281 -8.80 13.16 11.99
CA VAL A 281 -9.01 13.65 10.61
C VAL A 281 -8.92 12.53 9.59
N LEU A 282 -7.90 11.67 9.68
CA LEU A 282 -7.73 10.59 8.72
C LEU A 282 -8.76 9.47 8.91
N ASN A 283 -9.23 9.21 10.13
CA ASN A 283 -10.33 8.26 10.37
C ASN A 283 -11.68 8.80 9.89
N LEU A 284 -11.96 10.10 10.04
CA LEU A 284 -13.15 10.70 9.46
C LEU A 284 -13.15 10.61 7.93
N LEU A 285 -11.99 10.88 7.32
CA LEU A 285 -11.82 10.71 5.88
C LEU A 285 -11.98 9.24 5.47
N LEU A 286 -11.40 8.29 6.22
CA LEU A 286 -11.56 6.86 5.96
C LEU A 286 -13.03 6.45 5.99
N LEU A 287 -13.77 6.84 7.03
CA LEU A 287 -15.20 6.50 7.17
C LEU A 287 -16.01 7.05 6.00
N PHE A 288 -15.79 8.31 5.64
CA PHE A 288 -16.43 8.94 4.46
C PHE A 288 -16.15 8.14 3.17
N LEU A 289 -14.90 7.77 2.94
CA LEU A 289 -14.49 7.06 1.74
C LEU A 289 -15.03 5.64 1.70
N ILE A 290 -15.03 4.91 2.82
CA ILE A 290 -15.62 3.57 2.91
C ILE A 290 -17.10 3.63 2.59
N VAL A 291 -17.87 4.53 3.24
CA VAL A 291 -19.32 4.64 2.99
C VAL A 291 -19.60 4.93 1.51
N ARG A 292 -18.87 5.86 0.92
CA ARG A 292 -19.03 6.21 -0.50
C ARG A 292 -18.70 5.05 -1.42
N GLN A 293 -17.62 4.33 -1.15
CA GLN A 293 -17.21 3.17 -1.92
C GLN A 293 -18.19 2.01 -1.80
N GLU A 294 -18.64 1.70 -0.59
CA GLU A 294 -19.59 0.61 -0.33
C GLU A 294 -20.93 0.87 -1.05
N ASN A 295 -21.41 2.13 -1.07
CA ASN A 295 -22.61 2.48 -1.80
C ASN A 295 -22.42 2.32 -3.32
N MET A 296 -21.29 2.78 -3.87
CA MET A 296 -20.94 2.57 -5.28
C MET A 296 -20.86 1.08 -5.62
N SER A 297 -20.22 0.29 -4.76
CA SER A 297 -20.06 -1.16 -4.97
C SER A 297 -21.40 -1.88 -4.96
N GLN A 298 -22.33 -1.47 -4.09
CA GLN A 298 -23.68 -2.03 -4.05
C GLN A 298 -24.45 -1.74 -5.32
N SER A 299 -24.48 -0.48 -5.78
CA SER A 299 -25.15 -0.10 -7.03
C SER A 299 -24.64 -0.93 -8.22
N LEU A 300 -23.31 -1.08 -8.33
CA LEU A 300 -22.72 -1.87 -9.41
C LEU A 300 -23.06 -3.37 -9.32
N VAL A 301 -23.21 -3.94 -8.12
CA VAL A 301 -23.69 -5.32 -7.96
C VAL A 301 -25.12 -5.45 -8.43
N GLU A 302 -25.97 -4.48 -8.09
CA GLU A 302 -27.36 -4.46 -8.53
C GLU A 302 -27.46 -4.36 -10.07
N ASP A 303 -26.65 -3.50 -10.70
CA ASP A 303 -26.58 -3.34 -12.16
C ASP A 303 -26.14 -4.65 -12.86
N ILE A 304 -25.19 -5.39 -12.30
CA ILE A 304 -24.70 -6.66 -12.86
C ILE A 304 -25.74 -7.78 -12.68
N THR A 305 -26.44 -7.80 -11.56
CA THR A 305 -27.34 -8.92 -11.20
C THR A 305 -28.78 -8.74 -11.68
N GLN A 306 -29.20 -7.51 -12.02
CA GLN A 306 -30.50 -7.24 -12.62
C GLN A 306 -30.31 -7.20 -14.13
N PRO A 307 -30.85 -8.17 -14.91
CA PRO A 307 -30.85 -8.06 -16.36
C PRO A 307 -31.70 -6.82 -16.76
N GLU A 308 -31.17 -5.99 -17.68
CA GLU A 308 -31.97 -4.95 -18.31
C GLU A 308 -33.33 -5.55 -18.74
N PRO A 309 -34.44 -4.85 -18.45
CA PRO A 309 -35.72 -5.29 -19.00
C PRO A 309 -35.56 -5.37 -20.51
N ALA A 310 -35.79 -6.57 -21.08
CA ALA A 310 -35.72 -6.79 -22.51
C ALA A 310 -36.56 -5.68 -23.20
N VAL A 311 -35.89 -4.82 -23.97
CA VAL A 311 -36.56 -3.85 -24.81
C VAL A 311 -37.40 -4.68 -25.79
N VAL A 312 -38.67 -4.82 -25.48
CA VAL A 312 -39.68 -5.41 -26.37
C VAL A 312 -39.82 -4.43 -27.53
N THR A 313 -39.12 -4.71 -28.62
CA THR A 313 -39.31 -4.03 -29.93
C THR A 313 -40.52 -4.60 -30.66
#